data_ea418f8f6f657d063857a5202ef9385e
#
_entry.id   ea418f8f6f657d063857a5202ef9385e
#
_cell.length_a   1.000
_cell.length_b   1.000
_cell.length_c   1.000
_cell.angle_alpha   90.00
_cell.angle_beta   90.00
_cell.angle_gamma   90.00
#
_symmetry.space_group_name_H-M   'P 1'
#
loop_
_entity.id
_entity.type
_entity.pdbx_description
1 polymer ?
#
loop_
_entity_poly.entity_id
_entity_poly.type
_entity_poly.pdbx_seq_one_letter_code
_entity_poly.pdbx_strand_id
1 'polypeptide(L)'
;MPIYVSAVTELELFAYSDLSAEEESLIEGLLATVSVIPLDSRIARLAALVRRDYRLKVPDSVIAATAMFTGSKLLTRNTRDFRTISNFIVFKI
;
A
#
# COMPACT_ATOMS: atom_id res chain seq x y z
N MET A 1 7.70 -8.26 14.58
CA MET A 1 6.65 -8.65 13.62
C MET A 1 7.00 -8.16 12.22
N PRO A 2 6.82 -8.97 11.21
CA PRO A 2 7.07 -8.51 9.85
C PRO A 2 6.08 -7.41 9.46
N ILE A 3 6.58 -6.42 8.75
CA ILE A 3 5.75 -5.35 8.18
C ILE A 3 5.71 -5.57 6.66
N TYR A 4 4.52 -5.55 6.12
CA TYR A 4 4.30 -5.77 4.69
C TYR A 4 3.77 -4.49 4.04
N VAL A 5 4.25 -4.17 2.85
CA VAL A 5 3.72 -3.07 2.07
C VAL A 5 3.48 -3.54 0.63
N SER A 6 2.54 -2.90 -0.03
CA SER A 6 2.24 -3.18 -1.43
C SER A 6 3.32 -2.61 -2.35
N ALA A 7 3.58 -3.30 -3.45
CA ALA A 7 4.41 -2.76 -4.52
C ALA A 7 3.86 -1.43 -5.06
N VAL A 8 2.54 -1.22 -4.98
CA VAL A 8 1.93 0.06 -5.34
C VAL A 8 2.37 1.16 -4.37
N THR A 9 2.46 0.86 -3.08
CA THR A 9 2.98 1.82 -2.10
C THR A 9 4.42 2.19 -2.42
N GLU A 10 5.25 1.21 -2.76
CA GLU A 10 6.62 1.46 -3.18
C GLU A 10 6.66 2.40 -4.40
N LEU A 11 5.83 2.12 -5.41
CA LEU A 11 5.72 2.96 -6.58
C LEU A 11 5.34 4.39 -6.21
N GLU A 12 4.33 4.55 -5.37
CA GLU A 12 3.85 5.87 -4.96
C GLU A 12 4.90 6.67 -4.20
N LEU A 13 5.70 5.99 -3.37
CA LEU A 13 6.76 6.66 -2.62
C LEU A 13 7.83 7.24 -3.56
N PHE A 14 8.17 6.54 -4.63
CA PHE A 14 9.16 6.99 -5.59
C PHE A 14 8.61 7.86 -6.71
N ALA A 15 7.29 8.03 -6.79
CA ALA A 15 6.65 8.72 -7.91
C ALA A 15 6.63 10.24 -7.79
N TYR A 16 7.13 10.80 -6.70
CA TYR A 16 7.18 12.27 -6.53
C TYR A 16 8.21 12.88 -7.46
N SER A 17 7.79 13.86 -8.27
CA SER A 17 8.64 14.46 -9.29
C SER A 17 9.83 15.23 -8.73
N ASP A 18 9.69 15.77 -7.52
CA ASP A 18 10.73 16.60 -6.90
C ASP A 18 11.49 15.87 -5.80
N LEU A 19 11.56 14.54 -5.90
CA LEU A 19 12.22 13.73 -4.90
C LEU A 19 13.72 14.00 -4.89
N SER A 20 14.23 14.45 -3.74
CA SER A 20 15.67 14.69 -3.59
C SER A 20 16.42 13.36 -3.40
N ALA A 21 17.75 13.41 -3.60
CA ALA A 21 18.59 12.23 -3.36
C ALA A 21 18.52 11.78 -1.89
N GLU A 22 18.41 12.74 -0.96
CA GLU A 22 18.29 12.44 0.45
C GLU A 22 16.95 11.76 0.77
N GLU A 23 15.86 12.26 0.19
CA GLU A 23 14.54 11.67 0.36
C GLU A 23 14.48 10.27 -0.25
N GLU A 24 15.07 10.09 -1.43
CA GLU A 24 15.14 8.77 -2.06
C GLU A 24 15.90 7.78 -1.19
N SER A 25 16.99 8.21 -0.59
CA SER A 25 17.79 7.38 0.32
C SER A 25 16.98 6.99 1.57
N LEU A 26 16.19 7.93 2.11
CA LEU A 26 15.32 7.64 3.26
C LEU A 26 14.24 6.60 2.91
N ILE A 27 13.66 6.71 1.72
CA ILE A 27 12.66 5.73 1.24
C ILE A 27 13.32 4.35 1.08
N GLU A 28 14.50 4.30 0.49
CA GLU A 28 15.25 3.03 0.35
C GLU A 28 15.50 2.40 1.71
N GLY A 29 15.91 3.21 2.69
CA GLY A 29 16.15 2.74 4.04
C GLY A 29 14.88 2.19 4.70
N LEU A 30 13.75 2.86 4.52
CA LEU A 30 12.46 2.41 5.02
C LEU A 30 12.07 1.08 4.38
N LEU A 31 12.17 0.98 3.05
CA LEU A 31 11.77 -0.22 2.32
C LEU A 31 12.66 -1.42 2.66
N ALA A 32 13.91 -1.17 3.06
CA ALA A 32 14.82 -2.23 3.49
C ALA A 32 14.36 -2.90 4.80
N THR A 33 13.51 -2.25 5.57
CA THR A 33 13.01 -2.77 6.85
C THR A 33 11.69 -3.49 6.74
N VAL A 34 11.07 -3.50 5.56
CA VAL A 34 9.74 -4.09 5.34
C VAL A 34 9.81 -5.12 4.21
N SER A 35 8.76 -5.92 4.11
CA SER A 35 8.60 -6.86 3.00
C SER A 35 7.66 -6.26 1.98
N VAL A 36 8.16 -5.99 0.79
CA VAL A 36 7.33 -5.49 -0.31
C VAL A 36 6.66 -6.67 -1.01
N ILE A 37 5.34 -6.63 -1.08
CA ILE A 37 4.54 -7.68 -1.70
C ILE A 37 4.25 -7.30 -3.15
N PRO A 38 4.69 -8.12 -4.11
CA PRO A 38 4.45 -7.81 -5.51
C PRO A 38 2.97 -7.91 -5.88
N LEU A 39 2.57 -7.18 -6.91
CA LEU A 39 1.24 -7.30 -7.48
C LEU A 39 1.22 -8.51 -8.41
N ASP A 40 0.81 -9.65 -7.87
CA ASP A 40 0.63 -10.87 -8.64
C ASP A 40 -0.86 -11.13 -8.90
N SER A 41 -1.18 -12.25 -9.54
CA SER A 41 -2.56 -12.57 -9.90
C SER A 41 -3.47 -12.73 -8.68
N ARG A 42 -2.96 -13.25 -7.57
CA ARG A 42 -3.75 -13.42 -6.34
C ARG A 42 -4.14 -12.07 -5.77
N ILE A 43 -3.18 -11.17 -5.68
CA ILE A 43 -3.44 -9.80 -5.19
C ILE A 43 -4.37 -9.07 -6.14
N ALA A 44 -4.16 -9.20 -7.45
CA ALA A 44 -5.00 -8.54 -8.45
C ALA A 44 -6.46 -8.98 -8.35
N ARG A 45 -6.71 -10.27 -8.16
CA ARG A 45 -8.07 -10.79 -8.02
C ARG A 45 -8.74 -10.34 -6.73
N LEU A 46 -8.01 -10.33 -5.64
CA LEU A 46 -8.52 -9.82 -4.37
C LEU A 46 -8.79 -8.32 -4.48
N ALA A 47 -7.90 -7.58 -5.12
CA ALA A 47 -8.08 -6.14 -5.34
C ALA A 47 -9.34 -5.86 -6.17
N ALA A 48 -9.64 -6.72 -7.15
CA ALA A 48 -10.86 -6.57 -7.95
C ALA A 48 -12.11 -6.68 -7.07
N LEU A 49 -12.13 -7.61 -6.12
CA LEU A 49 -13.24 -7.74 -5.18
C LEU A 49 -13.35 -6.52 -4.27
N VAL A 50 -12.24 -6.08 -3.74
CA VAL A 50 -12.20 -4.89 -2.87
C VAL A 50 -12.70 -3.65 -3.62
N ARG A 51 -12.27 -3.49 -4.87
CA ARG A 51 -12.69 -2.36 -5.69
C ARG A 51 -14.20 -2.36 -5.92
N ARG A 52 -14.76 -3.51 -6.19
CA ARG A 52 -16.22 -3.62 -6.40
C ARG A 52 -17.01 -3.30 -5.13
N ASP A 53 -16.54 -3.81 -3.99
CA ASP A 53 -17.28 -3.70 -2.73
C ASP A 53 -17.15 -2.31 -2.10
N TYR A 54 -15.99 -1.69 -2.21
CA TYR A 54 -15.70 -0.40 -1.54
C TYR A 54 -15.52 0.76 -2.50
N ARG A 55 -15.61 0.53 -3.81
CA ARG A 55 -15.49 1.57 -4.85
C ARG A 55 -14.20 2.35 -4.77
N LEU A 56 -13.12 1.70 -4.41
CA LEU A 56 -11.80 2.31 -4.36
C LEU A 56 -11.22 2.45 -5.76
N LYS A 57 -10.29 3.40 -5.91
CA LYS A 57 -9.46 3.48 -7.11
C LYS A 57 -8.59 2.23 -7.21
N VAL A 58 -8.14 1.91 -8.43
CA VAL A 58 -7.35 0.70 -8.64
C VAL A 58 -6.10 0.64 -7.73
N PRO A 59 -5.26 1.70 -7.66
CA PRO A 59 -4.09 1.63 -6.78
C PRO A 59 -4.45 1.39 -5.33
N ASP A 60 -5.48 2.07 -4.82
CA ASP A 60 -5.92 1.93 -3.44
C ASP A 60 -6.46 0.53 -3.15
N SER A 61 -7.15 -0.07 -4.14
CA SER A 61 -7.67 -1.43 -3.96
C SER A 61 -6.55 -2.46 -3.89
N VAL A 62 -5.43 -2.25 -4.60
CA VAL A 62 -4.26 -3.12 -4.50
C VAL A 62 -3.61 -3.00 -3.12
N ILE A 63 -3.49 -1.78 -2.60
CA ILE A 63 -2.93 -1.55 -1.27
C ILE A 63 -3.78 -2.23 -0.21
N ALA A 64 -5.11 -2.06 -0.29
CA ALA A 64 -6.04 -2.69 0.64
C ALA A 64 -5.99 -4.22 0.54
N ALA A 65 -5.97 -4.76 -0.67
CA ALA A 65 -5.90 -6.21 -0.89
C ALA A 65 -4.62 -6.80 -0.32
N THR A 66 -3.50 -6.09 -0.47
CA THR A 66 -2.22 -6.54 0.09
C THR A 66 -2.29 -6.61 1.62
N ALA A 67 -2.88 -5.59 2.25
CA ALA A 67 -3.06 -5.59 3.70
C ALA A 67 -3.96 -6.74 4.16
N MET A 68 -5.03 -7.00 3.44
CA MET A 68 -5.93 -8.14 3.73
C MET A 68 -5.21 -9.47 3.57
N PHE A 69 -4.48 -9.63 2.48
CA PHE A 69 -3.79 -10.88 2.16
C PHE A 69 -2.73 -11.23 3.20
N THR A 70 -2.02 -10.22 3.69
CA THR A 70 -0.94 -10.43 4.67
C THR A 70 -1.41 -10.34 6.11
N GLY A 71 -2.66 -9.90 6.34
CA GLY A 71 -3.16 -9.63 7.68
C GLY A 71 -2.42 -8.49 8.37
N SER A 72 -1.83 -7.59 7.59
CA SER A 72 -1.03 -6.49 8.11
C SER A 72 -1.83 -5.20 8.21
N LYS A 73 -1.23 -4.20 8.85
CA LYS A 73 -1.78 -2.86 8.92
C LYS A 73 -1.63 -2.18 7.55
N LEU A 74 -2.58 -1.31 7.24
CA LEU A 74 -2.56 -0.56 5.99
C LEU A 74 -1.66 0.66 6.13
N LEU A 75 -0.64 0.76 5.28
CA LEU A 75 0.28 1.89 5.25
C LEU A 75 0.04 2.68 3.97
N THR A 76 -0.39 3.93 4.09
CA THR A 76 -0.74 4.76 2.93
C THR A 76 -0.59 6.24 3.24
N ARG A 77 -0.40 7.05 2.20
CA ARG A 77 -0.47 8.51 2.32
C ARG A 77 -1.90 9.02 2.19
N ASN A 78 -2.79 8.24 1.60
CA ASN A 78 -4.18 8.62 1.38
C ASN A 78 -5.08 7.90 2.38
N THR A 79 -5.14 8.43 3.60
CA THR A 79 -5.94 7.81 4.65
C THR A 79 -7.45 8.01 4.44
N ARG A 80 -7.82 9.07 3.70
CA ARG A 80 -9.23 9.42 3.49
C ARG A 80 -10.00 8.30 2.79
N ASP A 81 -9.44 7.74 1.74
CA ASP A 81 -10.13 6.76 0.90
C ASP A 81 -10.30 5.41 1.59
N PHE A 82 -9.57 5.18 2.70
CA PHE A 82 -9.64 3.93 3.43
C PHE A 82 -10.50 3.99 4.69
N ARG A 83 -11.09 5.15 5.01
CA ARG A 83 -11.92 5.32 6.22
C ARG A 83 -13.17 4.48 6.21
N THR A 84 -13.69 4.14 5.04
CA THR A 84 -14.90 3.35 4.88
C THR A 84 -14.68 1.87 5.10
N ILE A 85 -13.42 1.44 5.19
CA ILE A 85 -13.07 0.03 5.40
C ILE A 85 -12.77 -0.15 6.87
N SER A 86 -13.77 -0.59 7.63
CA SER A 86 -13.74 -0.59 9.09
C SER A 86 -12.75 -1.56 9.73
N ASN A 87 -12.24 -2.53 8.97
CA ASN A 87 -11.40 -3.60 9.51
C ASN A 87 -9.90 -3.31 9.40
N PHE A 88 -9.51 -2.12 8.95
CA PHE A 88 -8.11 -1.79 8.79
C PHE A 88 -7.63 -0.78 9.81
N ILE A 89 -6.45 -1.03 10.34
CA ILE A 89 -5.69 0.00 11.04
C ILE A 89 -4.85 0.70 9.98
N VAL A 90 -5.14 1.99 9.77
CA VAL A 90 -4.50 2.77 8.72
C VAL A 90 -3.43 3.68 9.33
N PHE A 91 -2.21 3.60 8.81
CA PHE A 91 -1.14 4.52 9.17
C PHE A 91 -0.82 5.41 7.99
N LYS A 92 -0.70 6.70 8.26
CA LYS A 92 -0.26 7.67 7.25
C LYS A 92 1.27 7.70 7.20
N ILE A 93 1.77 7.64 5.99
CA ILE A 93 3.21 7.77 5.76
C ILE A 93 3.58 9.25 5.70
#